data_2b319fa23d772cedcaf0f103397b3295
#
_entry.id   2b319fa23d772cedcaf0f103397b3295
#
_cell.length_a   1.000
_cell.length_b   1.000
_cell.length_c   1.000
_cell.angle_alpha   90.00
_cell.angle_beta   90.00
_cell.angle_gamma   90.00
#
_symmetry.space_group_name_H-M   'P 1'
#
loop_
_entity.id
_entity.type
_entity.pdbx_description
1 polymer ?
#
loop_
_entity_poly.entity_id
_entity_poly.type
_entity_poly.pdbx_seq_one_letter_code
_entity_poly.pdbx_strand_id
1 'polypeptide(L)'
;METATEMADIEAPTTQANPQLGSHTSSIFKKANRPVTLKFENVVYKVKPARKQGFSLLKPKKQKSDESEKIILKGVTGIVFPGEVLAMLGPSGSGKTTLLTALGGRLGGHLGGTITYNAKPFSNAMKRNTGFVTQDDILYPHLTVTETLVFTALLRLPRALTKQEKVNQAEAVITQLGLTKCKNSIIGGVHLRGISGGERKRVSIGQEMLINPSLLFLDEPTSGLDSTTAQRIVSTLWELSKGGRTIVMTIHQPSSRLFYLFHKVLLLCEGNPLYFGKGSDAMSYFSSVGFSPSVAMNPSDFLLDLANGITGDDSQADPSTVKESLVCAFKTNLLESLKRELHELNDDDVASSGLDHKQFKQWAIPWWEQFSVLLKRGLKQRKYESFSGLKVGQVLAVALLTGALWWKSSDLQDQVGLLFFSSSFWGFFPLFQAIFTFPAEKMMLHKERSSGMYKLSSFFMARTVGDLPMELVLPTVFIIITYWMAGLKSTALNFFSALSVILLCVLVCQGLGLAIGAFVMDQKSATTLGSVIMLSFLLAGGFYVRHVPNFISWIKYISIGQYTYKLLLESQSTRWGRHILVRPGQGFVWLRIILRLRKQG
;
A
#
# COMPACT_ATOMS: atom_id res chain seq x y z
N MET A 1 -36.32 -0.61 -45.34
CA MET A 1 -35.75 -1.95 -45.54
C MET A 1 -34.66 -2.05 -44.46
N GLU A 2 -35.07 -2.34 -43.24
CA GLU A 2 -35.30 -3.63 -42.56
C GLU A 2 -34.18 -4.63 -42.79
N THR A 3 -33.37 -4.82 -41.78
CA THR A 3 -33.12 -6.13 -41.17
C THR A 3 -32.56 -5.90 -39.74
N ALA A 4 -33.47 -6.12 -38.79
CA ALA A 4 -33.15 -6.37 -37.40
C ALA A 4 -32.53 -7.77 -37.29
N THR A 5 -31.45 -7.91 -36.53
CA THR A 5 -30.94 -9.22 -36.13
C THR A 5 -31.10 -9.35 -34.61
N GLU A 6 -31.89 -10.33 -34.24
CA GLU A 6 -32.21 -10.79 -32.90
C GLU A 6 -30.97 -10.98 -32.05
N MET A 7 -30.95 -10.35 -30.88
CA MET A 7 -30.13 -10.79 -29.76
C MET A 7 -31.03 -11.58 -28.80
N ALA A 8 -30.75 -12.85 -28.71
CA ALA A 8 -31.43 -13.79 -27.83
C ALA A 8 -31.26 -13.38 -26.36
N ASP A 9 -32.38 -13.20 -25.70
CA ASP A 9 -32.53 -13.07 -24.25
C ASP A 9 -32.10 -14.38 -23.58
N ILE A 10 -30.97 -14.33 -22.85
CA ILE A 10 -30.62 -15.37 -21.90
C ILE A 10 -31.32 -15.03 -20.59
N GLU A 11 -32.47 -15.61 -20.36
CA GLU A 11 -33.18 -15.62 -19.10
C GLU A 11 -32.25 -16.15 -17.97
N ALA A 12 -32.01 -15.33 -16.97
CA ALA A 12 -31.34 -15.73 -15.74
C ALA A 12 -32.30 -16.68 -14.96
N PRO A 13 -31.83 -17.83 -14.48
CA PRO A 13 -32.65 -18.71 -13.66
C PRO A 13 -33.02 -18.01 -12.36
N THR A 14 -34.30 -17.82 -12.12
CA THR A 14 -34.90 -17.41 -10.85
C THR A 14 -34.61 -18.48 -9.79
N THR A 15 -33.50 -18.35 -9.09
CA THR A 15 -33.19 -19.17 -7.92
C THR A 15 -33.98 -18.63 -6.75
N GLN A 16 -34.99 -19.37 -6.30
CA GLN A 16 -35.70 -19.13 -5.06
C GLN A 16 -34.68 -19.02 -3.92
N ALA A 17 -34.57 -17.83 -3.33
CA ALA A 17 -33.70 -17.56 -2.20
C ALA A 17 -34.18 -18.40 -1.01
N ASN A 18 -33.37 -19.35 -0.59
CA ASN A 18 -33.61 -20.16 0.59
C ASN A 18 -33.51 -19.25 1.85
N PRO A 19 -34.59 -18.96 2.59
CA PRO A 19 -34.58 -17.98 3.67
C PRO A 19 -33.70 -18.38 4.86
N GLN A 20 -33.27 -19.63 4.95
CA GLN A 20 -32.37 -20.09 6.04
C GLN A 20 -30.90 -19.70 5.87
N LEU A 21 -30.43 -19.45 4.64
CA LEU A 21 -29.03 -19.04 4.42
C LEU A 21 -28.77 -17.58 4.79
N GLY A 22 -29.77 -16.70 4.67
CA GLY A 22 -29.70 -15.28 5.02
C GLY A 22 -29.60 -15.02 6.54
N SER A 23 -30.16 -15.89 7.36
CA SER A 23 -30.13 -15.75 8.84
C SER A 23 -28.79 -16.15 9.46
N HIS A 24 -28.10 -17.14 8.89
CA HIS A 24 -26.80 -17.60 9.37
C HIS A 24 -25.66 -16.61 9.07
N THR A 25 -25.65 -15.99 7.88
CA THR A 25 -24.61 -15.02 7.49
C THR A 25 -24.73 -13.71 8.28
N SER A 26 -25.93 -13.23 8.59
CA SER A 26 -26.12 -12.03 9.41
C SER A 26 -25.70 -12.24 10.89
N SER A 27 -25.72 -13.49 11.37
CA SER A 27 -25.33 -13.80 12.74
C SER A 27 -23.83 -13.87 12.97
N ILE A 28 -23.04 -14.20 11.95
CA ILE A 28 -21.57 -14.30 12.03
C ILE A 28 -20.91 -12.94 12.36
N PHE A 29 -21.45 -11.84 11.83
CA PHE A 29 -20.94 -10.50 12.12
C PHE A 29 -21.49 -9.89 13.42
N LYS A 30 -22.52 -10.46 14.01
CA LYS A 30 -23.11 -9.95 15.26
C LYS A 30 -22.23 -10.19 16.48
N LYS A 31 -21.37 -11.21 16.49
CA LYS A 31 -20.55 -11.59 17.66
C LYS A 31 -19.07 -11.65 17.29
N ALA A 32 -18.21 -11.11 18.14
CA ALA A 32 -16.76 -11.24 17.99
C ALA A 32 -16.35 -12.71 18.16
N ASN A 33 -15.42 -13.17 17.33
CA ASN A 33 -14.92 -14.55 17.42
C ASN A 33 -14.22 -14.82 18.76
N ARG A 34 -13.51 -13.82 19.29
CA ARG A 34 -12.76 -13.89 20.56
C ARG A 34 -12.68 -12.49 21.16
N PRO A 35 -13.34 -12.22 22.27
CA PRO A 35 -13.23 -10.94 22.98
C PRO A 35 -11.77 -10.65 23.35
N VAL A 36 -11.31 -9.40 23.17
CA VAL A 36 -9.92 -8.99 23.44
C VAL A 36 -9.94 -7.79 24.39
N THR A 37 -9.34 -7.95 25.56
CA THR A 37 -9.00 -6.86 26.48
C THR A 37 -7.68 -6.26 26.04
N LEU A 38 -7.66 -4.95 25.79
CA LEU A 38 -6.46 -4.19 25.45
C LEU A 38 -5.98 -3.43 26.69
N LYS A 39 -4.78 -3.75 27.16
CA LYS A 39 -4.14 -3.09 28.31
C LYS A 39 -2.84 -2.44 27.83
N PHE A 40 -2.61 -1.21 28.24
CA PHE A 40 -1.37 -0.48 27.95
C PHE A 40 -0.94 0.32 29.17
N GLU A 41 0.35 0.19 29.53
CA GLU A 41 0.92 0.78 30.74
C GLU A 41 2.19 1.56 30.41
N ASN A 42 2.22 2.81 30.86
CA ASN A 42 3.38 3.70 30.76
C ASN A 42 3.98 3.75 29.35
N VAL A 43 3.14 3.88 28.33
CA VAL A 43 3.57 3.89 26.93
C VAL A 43 4.33 5.16 26.63
N VAL A 44 5.62 5.04 26.34
CA VAL A 44 6.54 6.12 25.98
C VAL A 44 7.09 5.90 24.58
N TYR A 45 7.05 6.92 23.73
CA TYR A 45 7.61 6.84 22.40
C TYR A 45 8.56 8.01 22.11
N LYS A 46 9.77 7.66 21.69
CA LYS A 46 10.84 8.62 21.36
C LYS A 46 11.22 8.49 19.89
N VAL A 47 11.37 9.62 19.23
CA VAL A 47 11.79 9.69 17.82
C VAL A 47 13.12 10.43 17.72
N LYS A 48 14.07 9.82 17.03
CA LYS A 48 15.29 10.52 16.60
C LYS A 48 14.94 11.42 15.42
N PRO A 49 15.33 12.69 15.42
CA PRO A 49 15.10 13.54 14.26
C PRO A 49 15.73 12.90 13.02
N ALA A 50 14.95 12.83 11.94
CA ALA A 50 15.40 12.23 10.70
C ALA A 50 16.59 13.03 10.18
N ARG A 51 17.79 12.45 10.17
CA ARG A 51 18.94 13.00 9.44
C ARG A 51 18.49 13.23 8.00
N LYS A 52 18.46 14.48 7.56
CA LYS A 52 18.32 14.80 6.14
C LYS A 52 19.50 14.10 5.45
N GLN A 53 19.22 13.00 4.77
CA GLN A 53 20.18 12.32 3.90
C GLN A 53 20.41 13.21 2.67
N GLY A 54 21.15 14.30 2.85
CA GLY A 54 21.83 14.95 1.75
C GLY A 54 23.00 14.04 1.37
N PHE A 55 23.02 13.59 0.14
CA PHE A 55 24.13 12.87 -0.50
C PHE A 55 25.34 13.83 -0.56
N SER A 56 26.06 13.97 0.54
CA SER A 56 27.27 14.76 0.63
C SER A 56 28.43 13.83 0.94
N LEU A 57 29.08 13.37 -0.14
CA LEU A 57 30.32 12.56 -0.09
C LEU A 57 31.53 13.30 0.48
N LEU A 58 31.40 14.60 0.84
CA LEU A 58 32.54 15.48 1.14
C LEU A 58 32.34 16.35 2.39
N LYS A 59 31.66 15.87 3.45
CA LYS A 59 31.72 16.60 4.73
C LYS A 59 32.47 15.79 5.79
N PRO A 60 33.52 16.39 6.41
CA PRO A 60 34.27 15.76 7.49
C PRO A 60 33.35 15.51 8.69
N LYS A 61 33.58 14.41 9.37
CA LYS A 61 32.94 13.98 10.63
C LYS A 61 33.02 15.11 11.66
N LYS A 62 32.04 16.02 11.70
CA LYS A 62 31.86 16.93 12.83
C LYS A 62 31.13 16.21 13.95
N GLN A 63 31.68 16.37 15.14
CA GLN A 63 31.26 15.98 16.48
C GLN A 63 29.78 15.61 16.64
N LYS A 64 29.56 14.52 17.39
CA LYS A 64 28.27 14.13 17.99
C LYS A 64 27.76 15.35 18.80
N SER A 65 26.89 16.15 18.19
CA SER A 65 25.96 16.96 18.96
C SER A 65 24.89 15.96 19.44
N ASP A 66 24.65 15.92 20.72
CA ASP A 66 23.47 15.26 21.34
C ASP A 66 22.21 15.92 20.76
N GLU A 67 21.76 15.43 19.60
CA GLU A 67 20.43 15.77 19.08
C GLU A 67 19.43 15.11 20.01
N SER A 68 18.83 15.91 20.90
CA SER A 68 17.84 15.49 21.87
C SER A 68 16.71 14.70 21.19
N GLU A 69 16.50 13.46 21.61
CA GLU A 69 15.39 12.63 21.17
C GLU A 69 14.07 13.34 21.50
N LYS A 70 13.21 13.56 20.51
CA LYS A 70 11.87 14.13 20.74
C LYS A 70 10.95 13.07 21.31
N ILE A 71 10.45 13.27 22.53
CA ILE A 71 9.46 12.41 23.17
C ILE A 71 8.08 12.80 22.65
N ILE A 72 7.37 11.87 22.01
CA ILE A 72 6.03 12.07 21.47
C ILE A 72 4.96 11.59 22.42
N LEU A 73 5.17 10.43 23.09
CA LEU A 73 4.27 9.92 24.12
C LEU A 73 5.01 9.87 25.46
N LYS A 74 4.37 10.33 26.53
CA LYS A 74 4.99 10.59 27.82
C LYS A 74 4.34 9.78 28.96
N GLY A 75 4.21 8.45 28.76
CA GLY A 75 3.70 7.55 29.79
C GLY A 75 2.18 7.42 29.82
N VAL A 76 1.59 7.07 28.68
CA VAL A 76 0.14 6.88 28.55
C VAL A 76 -0.25 5.49 29.08
N THR A 77 -1.27 5.45 29.98
CA THR A 77 -1.77 4.23 30.62
C THR A 77 -3.28 4.14 30.44
N GLY A 78 -3.80 2.93 30.22
CA GLY A 78 -5.24 2.71 30.06
C GLY A 78 -5.62 1.25 29.79
N ILE A 79 -6.93 0.97 29.86
CA ILE A 79 -7.51 -0.33 29.59
C ILE A 79 -8.84 -0.21 28.85
N VAL A 80 -9.06 -1.10 27.88
CA VAL A 80 -10.30 -1.17 27.09
C VAL A 80 -10.80 -2.60 27.08
N PHE A 81 -12.04 -2.80 27.54
CA PHE A 81 -12.66 -4.11 27.62
C PHE A 81 -13.41 -4.49 26.33
N PRO A 82 -13.68 -5.79 26.13
CA PRO A 82 -14.56 -6.25 25.07
C PRO A 82 -15.94 -5.58 25.16
N GLY A 83 -16.41 -5.09 24.02
CA GLY A 83 -17.69 -4.36 23.96
C GLY A 83 -17.55 -2.86 24.12
N GLU A 84 -16.38 -2.36 24.47
CA GLU A 84 -16.16 -0.93 24.66
C GLU A 84 -15.64 -0.23 23.38
N VAL A 85 -16.02 1.05 23.26
CA VAL A 85 -15.49 2.00 22.28
C VAL A 85 -14.68 3.05 23.02
N LEU A 86 -13.37 3.07 22.78
CA LEU A 86 -12.47 4.12 23.27
C LEU A 86 -12.29 5.19 22.20
N ALA A 87 -12.63 6.44 22.50
CA ALA A 87 -12.35 7.61 21.68
C ALA A 87 -11.13 8.36 22.23
N MET A 88 -10.14 8.59 21.35
CA MET A 88 -8.96 9.42 21.66
C MET A 88 -9.19 10.84 21.14
N LEU A 89 -9.25 11.80 22.03
CA LEU A 89 -9.42 13.22 21.75
C LEU A 89 -8.12 14.00 22.04
N GLY A 90 -8.02 15.20 21.49
CA GLY A 90 -6.91 16.11 21.73
C GLY A 90 -6.57 16.94 20.49
N PRO A 91 -5.80 18.03 20.64
CA PRO A 91 -5.39 18.89 19.55
C PRO A 91 -4.52 18.16 18.53
N SER A 92 -4.33 18.79 17.35
CA SER A 92 -3.42 18.29 16.34
C SER A 92 -1.99 18.19 16.91
N GLY A 93 -1.29 17.07 16.64
CA GLY A 93 0.05 16.83 17.18
C GLY A 93 0.10 16.34 18.63
N SER A 94 -1.03 16.12 19.32
CA SER A 94 -1.05 15.60 20.70
C SER A 94 -0.59 14.14 20.85
N GLY A 95 -0.38 13.41 19.74
CA GLY A 95 0.11 12.02 19.75
C GLY A 95 -0.95 10.94 19.55
N LYS A 96 -2.22 11.29 19.21
CA LYS A 96 -3.35 10.35 19.00
C LYS A 96 -3.04 9.24 18.00
N THR A 97 -2.72 9.60 16.77
CA THR A 97 -2.36 8.65 15.70
C THR A 97 -1.12 7.83 16.06
N THR A 98 -0.15 8.44 16.75
CA THR A 98 1.05 7.73 17.22
C THR A 98 0.68 6.67 18.25
N LEU A 99 -0.16 6.99 19.24
CA LEU A 99 -0.64 6.03 20.22
C LEU A 99 -1.47 4.94 19.54
N LEU A 100 -2.43 5.29 18.68
CA LEU A 100 -3.24 4.32 17.93
C LEU A 100 -2.37 3.34 17.14
N THR A 101 -1.34 3.85 16.46
CA THR A 101 -0.40 3.05 15.68
C THR A 101 0.46 2.15 16.58
N ALA A 102 0.85 2.63 17.77
CA ALA A 102 1.56 1.84 18.78
C ALA A 102 0.68 0.70 19.30
N LEU A 103 -0.56 1.01 19.69
CA LEU A 103 -1.55 0.03 20.14
C LEU A 103 -1.91 -0.97 19.03
N GLY A 104 -1.85 -0.61 17.78
CA GLY A 104 -2.04 -1.50 16.62
C GLY A 104 -0.81 -2.34 16.27
N GLY A 105 0.30 -2.23 17.01
CA GLY A 105 1.55 -2.94 16.74
C GLY A 105 2.16 -2.59 15.37
N ARG A 106 1.93 -1.37 14.88
CA ARG A 106 2.38 -0.88 13.56
C ARG A 106 3.45 0.20 13.64
N LEU A 107 3.77 0.66 14.85
CA LEU A 107 4.78 1.67 15.08
C LEU A 107 6.18 1.05 15.07
N GLY A 108 7.09 1.61 14.28
CA GLY A 108 8.51 1.25 14.29
C GLY A 108 9.29 2.09 15.30
N GLY A 109 10.47 1.61 15.72
CA GLY A 109 11.33 2.32 16.67
C GLY A 109 11.24 1.80 18.11
N HIS A 110 11.80 2.57 19.07
CA HIS A 110 11.81 2.17 20.46
C HIS A 110 10.54 2.64 21.19
N LEU A 111 9.68 1.69 21.53
CA LEU A 111 8.50 1.89 22.34
C LEU A 111 8.82 1.42 23.77
N GLY A 112 8.70 2.32 24.75
CA GLY A 112 8.79 2.00 26.19
C GLY A 112 7.41 1.70 26.77
N GLY A 113 7.38 1.04 27.93
CA GLY A 113 6.15 0.57 28.54
C GLY A 113 5.68 -0.78 28.02
N THR A 114 4.50 -1.21 28.43
CA THR A 114 3.92 -2.51 28.07
C THR A 114 2.57 -2.35 27.38
N ILE A 115 2.34 -3.12 26.32
CA ILE A 115 1.03 -3.25 25.65
C ILE A 115 0.70 -4.72 25.57
N THR A 116 -0.44 -5.12 26.16
CA THR A 116 -0.88 -6.51 26.20
C THR A 116 -2.31 -6.66 25.68
N TYR A 117 -2.58 -7.84 25.12
CA TYR A 117 -3.87 -8.24 24.56
C TYR A 117 -4.25 -9.56 25.20
N ASN A 118 -5.24 -9.54 26.09
CA ASN A 118 -5.54 -10.66 26.97
C ASN A 118 -4.25 -11.16 27.68
N ALA A 119 -3.54 -10.26 28.36
CA ALA A 119 -2.27 -10.49 29.06
C ALA A 119 -1.09 -10.99 28.20
N LYS A 120 -1.21 -11.04 26.86
CA LYS A 120 -0.14 -11.49 25.93
C LYS A 120 0.41 -10.32 25.12
N PRO A 121 1.71 -10.32 24.79
CA PRO A 121 2.31 -9.30 23.93
C PRO A 121 1.80 -9.44 22.49
N PHE A 122 1.91 -8.36 21.72
CA PHE A 122 1.49 -8.33 20.31
C PHE A 122 2.27 -9.35 19.48
N SER A 123 1.56 -10.12 18.68
CA SER A 123 2.14 -11.12 17.77
C SER A 123 1.76 -10.88 16.32
N ASN A 124 2.58 -11.39 15.39
CA ASN A 124 2.25 -11.36 13.96
C ASN A 124 0.94 -12.09 13.62
N ALA A 125 0.52 -13.01 14.46
CA ALA A 125 -0.77 -13.70 14.36
C ALA A 125 -1.93 -12.75 14.70
N MET A 126 -1.80 -11.97 15.76
CA MET A 126 -2.79 -10.95 16.16
C MET A 126 -2.92 -9.87 15.08
N LYS A 127 -1.80 -9.46 14.49
CA LYS A 127 -1.78 -8.47 13.40
C LYS A 127 -2.71 -8.83 12.23
N ARG A 128 -2.84 -10.11 11.90
CA ARG A 128 -3.73 -10.59 10.83
C ARG A 128 -5.20 -10.61 11.22
N ASN A 129 -5.49 -10.71 12.52
CA ASN A 129 -6.84 -10.78 13.08
C ASN A 129 -7.33 -9.45 13.67
N THR A 130 -6.49 -8.41 13.63
CA THR A 130 -6.82 -7.05 14.06
C THR A 130 -7.13 -6.20 12.84
N GLY A 131 -8.26 -5.50 12.87
CA GLY A 131 -8.60 -4.51 11.87
C GLY A 131 -7.92 -3.17 12.15
N PHE A 132 -7.41 -2.51 11.13
CA PHE A 132 -6.83 -1.17 11.25
C PHE A 132 -7.18 -0.31 10.04
N VAL A 133 -8.01 0.68 10.25
CA VAL A 133 -8.43 1.66 9.24
C VAL A 133 -7.56 2.90 9.38
N THR A 134 -6.83 3.24 8.33
CA THR A 134 -5.97 4.44 8.27
C THR A 134 -6.79 5.70 8.02
N GLN A 135 -6.22 6.87 8.33
CA GLN A 135 -6.84 8.17 8.08
C GLN A 135 -7.15 8.35 6.58
N ASP A 136 -6.16 8.09 5.71
CA ASP A 136 -6.37 8.10 4.27
C ASP A 136 -7.00 6.79 3.78
N ASP A 137 -8.03 6.89 2.94
CA ASP A 137 -8.68 5.75 2.30
C ASP A 137 -7.92 5.30 1.07
N ILE A 138 -6.85 4.53 1.29
CA ILE A 138 -6.02 3.99 0.23
C ILE A 138 -6.75 2.79 -0.38
N LEU A 139 -7.33 2.97 -1.58
CA LEU A 139 -8.10 1.99 -2.34
C LEU A 139 -7.73 2.05 -3.82
N TYR A 140 -7.92 0.94 -4.55
CA TYR A 140 -7.67 0.89 -6.00
C TYR A 140 -8.79 1.62 -6.77
N PRO A 141 -8.48 2.69 -7.52
CA PRO A 141 -9.49 3.57 -8.10
C PRO A 141 -10.36 2.91 -9.18
N HIS A 142 -9.82 1.96 -9.93
CA HIS A 142 -10.49 1.30 -11.05
C HIS A 142 -11.31 0.06 -10.67
N LEU A 143 -11.26 -0.35 -9.41
CA LEU A 143 -12.09 -1.46 -8.92
C LEU A 143 -13.45 -0.94 -8.44
N THR A 144 -14.48 -1.77 -8.60
CA THR A 144 -15.78 -1.51 -7.98
C THR A 144 -15.75 -1.81 -6.48
N VAL A 145 -16.76 -1.35 -5.75
CA VAL A 145 -16.93 -1.65 -4.32
C VAL A 145 -16.98 -3.16 -4.09
N THR A 146 -17.82 -3.88 -4.87
CA THR A 146 -17.95 -5.34 -4.79
C THR A 146 -16.61 -6.03 -5.05
N GLU A 147 -15.90 -5.65 -6.10
CA GLU A 147 -14.61 -6.25 -6.45
C GLU A 147 -13.56 -6.03 -5.36
N THR A 148 -13.51 -4.83 -4.80
CA THR A 148 -12.57 -4.49 -3.72
C THR A 148 -12.79 -5.37 -2.51
N LEU A 149 -14.03 -5.58 -2.09
CA LEU A 149 -14.37 -6.43 -0.95
C LEU A 149 -14.22 -7.92 -1.26
N VAL A 150 -14.61 -8.38 -2.45
CA VAL A 150 -14.44 -9.78 -2.88
C VAL A 150 -12.97 -10.16 -2.98
N PHE A 151 -12.09 -9.34 -3.59
CA PHE A 151 -10.65 -9.64 -3.63
C PHE A 151 -10.04 -9.67 -2.23
N THR A 152 -10.47 -8.77 -1.35
CA THR A 152 -10.03 -8.79 0.06
C THR A 152 -10.51 -10.05 0.78
N ALA A 153 -11.76 -10.47 0.59
CA ALA A 153 -12.31 -11.69 1.15
C ALA A 153 -11.57 -12.94 0.65
N LEU A 154 -11.26 -13.00 -0.65
CA LEU A 154 -10.50 -14.11 -1.25
C LEU A 154 -9.09 -14.22 -0.66
N LEU A 155 -8.44 -13.10 -0.31
CA LEU A 155 -7.07 -13.08 0.23
C LEU A 155 -7.02 -13.33 1.75
N ARG A 156 -8.00 -12.84 2.52
CA ARG A 156 -7.95 -12.82 3.99
C ARG A 156 -8.76 -13.93 4.67
N LEU A 157 -9.80 -14.45 4.02
CA LEU A 157 -10.64 -15.49 4.62
C LEU A 157 -10.00 -16.88 4.49
N PRO A 158 -10.24 -17.76 5.49
CA PRO A 158 -9.65 -19.09 5.54
C PRO A 158 -9.95 -19.93 4.30
N ARG A 159 -9.07 -20.89 3.99
CA ARG A 159 -9.26 -21.86 2.90
C ARG A 159 -10.45 -22.80 3.10
N ALA A 160 -10.86 -23.01 4.36
CA ALA A 160 -12.03 -23.84 4.67
C ALA A 160 -13.31 -23.33 4.02
N LEU A 161 -13.42 -22.03 3.75
CA LEU A 161 -14.55 -21.42 3.06
C LEU A 161 -14.39 -21.55 1.54
N THR A 162 -15.47 -21.97 0.90
CA THR A 162 -15.57 -22.01 -0.57
C THR A 162 -15.49 -20.59 -1.15
N LYS A 163 -15.19 -20.49 -2.44
CA LYS A 163 -15.15 -19.19 -3.13
C LYS A 163 -16.50 -18.47 -3.04
N GLN A 164 -17.61 -19.21 -3.16
CA GLN A 164 -18.96 -18.65 -3.10
C GLN A 164 -19.28 -18.11 -1.70
N GLU A 165 -18.94 -18.84 -0.66
CA GLU A 165 -19.11 -18.37 0.73
C GLU A 165 -18.32 -17.09 1.01
N LYS A 166 -17.10 -16.98 0.48
CA LYS A 166 -16.30 -15.75 0.58
C LYS A 166 -16.95 -14.55 -0.13
N VAL A 167 -17.56 -14.79 -1.29
CA VAL A 167 -18.34 -13.75 -2.01
C VAL A 167 -19.58 -13.37 -1.22
N ASN A 168 -20.35 -14.34 -0.72
CA ASN A 168 -21.53 -14.09 0.11
C ASN A 168 -21.19 -13.30 1.38
N GLN A 169 -20.02 -13.56 1.98
CA GLN A 169 -19.54 -12.81 3.14
C GLN A 169 -19.19 -11.35 2.78
N ALA A 170 -18.61 -11.12 1.59
CA ALA A 170 -18.36 -9.76 1.11
C ALA A 170 -19.70 -9.01 0.84
N GLU A 171 -20.70 -9.66 0.28
CA GLU A 171 -22.02 -9.07 0.06
C GLU A 171 -22.76 -8.77 1.38
N ALA A 172 -22.62 -9.63 2.39
CA ALA A 172 -23.15 -9.36 3.72
C ALA A 172 -22.55 -8.09 4.34
N VAL A 173 -21.22 -7.89 4.20
CA VAL A 173 -20.54 -6.65 4.64
C VAL A 173 -21.03 -5.43 3.86
N ILE A 174 -21.22 -5.53 2.54
CA ILE A 174 -21.78 -4.47 1.70
C ILE A 174 -23.16 -4.04 2.22
N THR A 175 -24.01 -4.98 2.54
CA THR A 175 -25.36 -4.73 3.05
C THR A 175 -25.33 -4.10 4.44
N GLN A 176 -24.52 -4.61 5.34
CA GLN A 176 -24.39 -4.12 6.71
C GLN A 176 -23.88 -2.67 6.77
N LEU A 177 -22.95 -2.31 5.88
CA LEU A 177 -22.40 -0.95 5.80
C LEU A 177 -23.25 -0.01 4.94
N GLY A 178 -24.40 -0.46 4.41
CA GLY A 178 -25.30 0.35 3.58
C GLY A 178 -24.67 0.79 2.26
N LEU A 179 -23.83 -0.07 1.66
CA LEU A 179 -23.15 0.16 0.38
C LEU A 179 -23.86 -0.44 -0.83
N THR A 180 -25.06 -1.01 -0.65
CA THR A 180 -25.81 -1.72 -1.68
C THR A 180 -26.08 -0.87 -2.92
N LYS A 181 -26.38 0.45 -2.71
CA LYS A 181 -26.67 1.39 -3.82
C LYS A 181 -25.45 1.63 -4.72
N CYS A 182 -24.24 1.62 -4.16
CA CYS A 182 -22.99 1.91 -4.89
C CYS A 182 -22.12 0.68 -5.14
N LYS A 183 -22.64 -0.54 -4.90
CA LYS A 183 -21.83 -1.79 -4.97
C LYS A 183 -21.13 -2.01 -6.31
N ASN A 184 -21.76 -1.60 -7.41
CA ASN A 184 -21.22 -1.74 -8.76
C ASN A 184 -20.48 -0.48 -9.26
N SER A 185 -20.46 0.59 -8.47
CA SER A 185 -19.73 1.81 -8.80
C SER A 185 -18.24 1.62 -8.54
N ILE A 186 -17.41 2.27 -9.37
CA ILE A 186 -15.95 2.28 -9.18
C ILE A 186 -15.60 3.14 -7.97
N ILE A 187 -14.50 2.78 -7.30
CA ILE A 187 -14.00 3.53 -6.14
C ILE A 187 -13.66 4.98 -6.52
N GLY A 188 -13.00 5.16 -7.68
CA GLY A 188 -12.56 6.47 -8.14
C GLY A 188 -11.29 6.96 -7.44
N GLY A 189 -10.76 8.07 -7.93
CA GLY A 189 -9.51 8.68 -7.45
C GLY A 189 -9.48 10.18 -7.75
N VAL A 190 -8.29 10.80 -7.68
CA VAL A 190 -8.12 12.25 -7.86
C VAL A 190 -8.63 12.73 -9.22
N HIS A 191 -8.40 11.94 -10.28
CA HIS A 191 -8.80 12.27 -11.66
C HIS A 191 -9.92 11.39 -12.20
N LEU A 192 -10.48 10.51 -11.37
CA LEU A 192 -11.50 9.55 -11.77
C LEU A 192 -12.70 9.68 -10.83
N ARG A 193 -13.85 10.13 -11.34
CA ARG A 193 -15.08 10.22 -10.55
C ARG A 193 -15.51 8.81 -10.11
N GLY A 194 -15.83 8.66 -8.83
CA GLY A 194 -16.27 7.43 -8.22
C GLY A 194 -17.25 7.65 -7.09
N ILE A 195 -17.20 6.78 -6.07
CA ILE A 195 -18.04 6.86 -4.88
C ILE A 195 -17.68 8.06 -4.02
N SER A 196 -18.63 8.49 -3.15
CA SER A 196 -18.45 9.59 -2.20
C SER A 196 -17.38 9.29 -1.14
N GLY A 197 -16.87 10.33 -0.46
CA GLY A 197 -15.89 10.17 0.63
C GLY A 197 -16.40 9.27 1.75
N GLY A 198 -17.67 9.43 2.17
CA GLY A 198 -18.29 8.60 3.20
C GLY A 198 -18.50 7.14 2.76
N GLU A 199 -18.81 6.89 1.48
CA GLU A 199 -18.88 5.54 0.94
C GLU A 199 -17.49 4.91 0.89
N ARG A 200 -16.47 5.69 0.50
CA ARG A 200 -15.06 5.24 0.46
C ARG A 200 -14.56 4.84 1.85
N LYS A 201 -14.86 5.64 2.87
CA LYS A 201 -14.54 5.31 4.28
C LYS A 201 -15.23 4.01 4.71
N ARG A 202 -16.52 3.82 4.39
CA ARG A 202 -17.23 2.58 4.69
C ARG A 202 -16.66 1.36 3.94
N VAL A 203 -16.19 1.52 2.70
CA VAL A 203 -15.47 0.44 1.98
C VAL A 203 -14.16 0.11 2.70
N SER A 204 -13.40 1.10 3.15
CA SER A 204 -12.16 0.91 3.90
C SER A 204 -12.41 0.16 5.23
N ILE A 205 -13.47 0.53 5.96
CA ILE A 205 -13.93 -0.20 7.15
C ILE A 205 -14.36 -1.63 6.77
N GLY A 206 -15.09 -1.79 5.68
CA GLY A 206 -15.56 -3.09 5.18
C GLY A 206 -14.44 -4.07 4.88
N GLN A 207 -13.32 -3.60 4.31
CA GLN A 207 -12.13 -4.43 4.08
C GLN A 207 -11.59 -5.04 5.38
N GLU A 208 -11.58 -4.26 6.47
CA GLU A 208 -11.11 -4.74 7.76
C GLU A 208 -12.15 -5.59 8.49
N MET A 209 -13.43 -5.35 8.26
CA MET A 209 -14.54 -6.11 8.85
C MET A 209 -14.67 -7.54 8.32
N LEU A 210 -14.22 -7.82 7.09
CA LEU A 210 -14.33 -9.14 6.45
C LEU A 210 -13.75 -10.29 7.29
N ILE A 211 -12.68 -10.03 8.05
CA ILE A 211 -12.06 -11.04 8.92
C ILE A 211 -12.78 -11.20 10.27
N ASN A 212 -13.87 -10.46 10.48
CA ASN A 212 -14.58 -10.39 11.76
C ASN A 212 -13.62 -10.12 12.95
N PRO A 213 -12.88 -8.99 12.93
CA PRO A 213 -11.88 -8.71 13.94
C PRO A 213 -12.50 -8.52 15.31
N SER A 214 -11.84 -9.04 16.36
CA SER A 214 -12.24 -8.77 17.74
C SER A 214 -11.72 -7.43 18.25
N LEU A 215 -10.67 -6.90 17.63
CA LEU A 215 -10.07 -5.61 17.93
C LEU A 215 -9.97 -4.77 16.64
N LEU A 216 -10.53 -3.57 16.69
CA LEU A 216 -10.60 -2.67 15.54
C LEU A 216 -10.04 -1.29 15.92
N PHE A 217 -9.01 -0.86 15.20
CA PHE A 217 -8.43 0.47 15.29
C PHE A 217 -8.87 1.34 14.10
N LEU A 218 -9.26 2.59 14.36
CA LEU A 218 -9.66 3.53 13.32
C LEU A 218 -9.01 4.91 13.56
N ASP A 219 -8.27 5.37 12.57
CA ASP A 219 -7.67 6.68 12.61
C ASP A 219 -8.58 7.69 11.89
N GLU A 220 -9.15 8.61 12.66
CA GLU A 220 -10.09 9.67 12.21
C GLU A 220 -11.17 9.16 11.23
N PRO A 221 -12.02 8.19 11.62
CA PRO A 221 -13.00 7.59 10.70
C PRO A 221 -14.09 8.57 10.22
N THR A 222 -14.19 9.74 10.83
CA THR A 222 -15.20 10.77 10.54
C THR A 222 -14.64 12.02 9.87
N SER A 223 -13.33 12.09 9.68
CA SER A 223 -12.67 13.27 9.09
C SER A 223 -13.11 13.50 7.64
N GLY A 224 -13.44 14.74 7.30
CA GLY A 224 -13.88 15.13 5.96
C GLY A 224 -15.29 14.67 5.58
N LEU A 225 -16.10 14.24 6.56
CA LEU A 225 -17.49 13.80 6.35
C LEU A 225 -18.48 14.79 6.94
N ASP A 226 -19.67 14.82 6.35
CA ASP A 226 -20.81 15.52 6.92
C ASP A 226 -21.27 14.87 8.24
N SER A 227 -21.91 15.64 9.10
CA SER A 227 -22.31 15.21 10.45
C SER A 227 -23.24 14.00 10.44
N THR A 228 -24.12 13.89 9.44
CA THR A 228 -25.06 12.76 9.32
C THR A 228 -24.34 11.45 8.93
N THR A 229 -23.40 11.54 8.02
CA THR A 229 -22.57 10.38 7.61
C THR A 229 -21.62 9.97 8.73
N ALA A 230 -21.00 10.93 9.43
CA ALA A 230 -20.18 10.67 10.60
C ALA A 230 -20.97 9.95 11.70
N GLN A 231 -22.18 10.42 12.01
CA GLN A 231 -23.07 9.77 12.96
C GLN A 231 -23.41 8.34 12.55
N ARG A 232 -23.73 8.10 11.29
CA ARG A 232 -24.04 6.75 10.78
C ARG A 232 -22.85 5.79 10.95
N ILE A 233 -21.62 6.25 10.65
CA ILE A 233 -20.41 5.43 10.81
C ILE A 233 -20.20 5.07 12.28
N VAL A 234 -20.22 6.08 13.18
CA VAL A 234 -19.99 5.84 14.62
C VAL A 234 -21.08 4.96 15.22
N SER A 235 -22.36 5.17 14.84
CA SER A 235 -23.46 4.30 15.28
C SER A 235 -23.26 2.85 14.82
N THR A 236 -22.82 2.65 13.57
CA THR A 236 -22.49 1.29 13.07
C THR A 236 -21.34 0.65 13.87
N LEU A 237 -20.29 1.42 14.20
CA LEU A 237 -19.19 0.95 15.03
C LEU A 237 -19.64 0.62 16.46
N TRP A 238 -20.51 1.44 17.02
CA TRP A 238 -21.09 1.19 18.34
C TRP A 238 -21.96 -0.08 18.36
N GLU A 239 -22.78 -0.32 17.34
CA GLU A 239 -23.50 -1.59 17.20
C GLU A 239 -22.55 -2.78 17.10
N LEU A 240 -21.46 -2.62 16.36
CA LEU A 240 -20.43 -3.67 16.24
C LEU A 240 -19.75 -3.96 17.60
N SER A 241 -19.55 -2.95 18.45
CA SER A 241 -18.95 -3.13 19.78
C SER A 241 -19.86 -3.96 20.68
N LYS A 242 -21.19 -3.80 20.63
CA LYS A 242 -22.15 -4.63 21.38
C LYS A 242 -21.99 -6.13 21.13
N GLY A 243 -21.44 -6.51 19.97
CA GLY A 243 -21.07 -7.88 19.67
C GLY A 243 -19.81 -8.39 20.38
N GLY A 244 -19.26 -7.66 21.37
CA GLY A 244 -18.06 -8.04 22.11
C GLY A 244 -16.75 -7.65 21.44
N ARG A 245 -16.78 -6.74 20.44
CA ARG A 245 -15.56 -6.19 19.82
C ARG A 245 -15.03 -5.02 20.64
N THR A 246 -13.72 -4.94 20.74
CA THR A 246 -13.01 -3.78 21.30
C THR A 246 -12.70 -2.81 20.16
N ILE A 247 -13.15 -1.57 20.28
CA ILE A 247 -12.95 -0.54 19.24
C ILE A 247 -12.16 0.62 19.83
N VAL A 248 -11.09 1.01 19.17
CA VAL A 248 -10.25 2.15 19.53
C VAL A 248 -10.18 3.09 18.35
N MET A 249 -10.59 4.34 18.52
CA MET A 249 -10.56 5.31 17.44
C MET A 249 -9.99 6.65 17.89
N THR A 250 -9.32 7.32 16.96
CA THR A 250 -9.05 8.75 17.08
C THR A 250 -10.21 9.52 16.47
N ILE A 251 -10.57 10.64 17.06
CA ILE A 251 -11.64 11.47 16.52
C ILE A 251 -11.27 12.94 16.72
N HIS A 252 -11.63 13.75 15.73
CA HIS A 252 -11.43 15.19 15.76
C HIS A 252 -12.79 15.87 15.91
N GLN A 253 -13.01 16.64 16.97
CA GLN A 253 -14.21 17.43 17.25
C GLN A 253 -15.56 16.69 17.00
N PRO A 254 -15.87 15.62 17.78
CA PRO A 254 -17.16 14.96 17.63
C PRO A 254 -18.31 15.87 18.12
N SER A 255 -19.46 15.79 17.45
CA SER A 255 -20.67 16.44 17.95
C SER A 255 -21.09 15.84 19.33
N SER A 256 -21.86 16.60 20.11
CA SER A 256 -22.34 16.14 21.43
C SER A 256 -23.04 14.77 21.35
N ARG A 257 -23.83 14.52 20.29
CA ARG A 257 -24.50 13.23 20.09
C ARG A 257 -23.50 12.08 19.92
N LEU A 258 -22.37 12.32 19.24
CA LEU A 258 -21.32 11.31 19.06
C LEU A 258 -20.52 11.10 20.35
N PHE A 259 -20.25 12.16 21.09
CA PHE A 259 -19.49 12.11 22.34
C PHE A 259 -20.10 11.13 23.35
N TYR A 260 -21.41 11.17 23.53
CA TYR A 260 -22.12 10.28 24.46
C TYR A 260 -22.28 8.82 23.98
N LEU A 261 -21.89 8.51 22.73
CA LEU A 261 -21.80 7.12 22.26
C LEU A 261 -20.50 6.42 22.66
N PHE A 262 -19.50 7.16 23.12
CA PHE A 262 -18.22 6.58 23.52
C PHE A 262 -18.31 6.05 24.95
N HIS A 263 -17.88 4.79 25.13
CA HIS A 263 -17.83 4.16 26.45
C HIS A 263 -16.70 4.75 27.29
N LYS A 264 -15.52 4.92 26.67
CA LYS A 264 -14.35 5.53 27.29
C LYS A 264 -13.76 6.63 26.41
N VAL A 265 -13.21 7.64 27.05
CA VAL A 265 -12.54 8.77 26.42
C VAL A 265 -11.12 8.90 26.98
N LEU A 266 -10.15 9.08 26.08
CA LEU A 266 -8.78 9.45 26.42
C LEU A 266 -8.51 10.85 25.83
N LEU A 267 -8.26 11.82 26.69
CA LEU A 267 -7.84 13.16 26.28
C LEU A 267 -6.32 13.29 26.34
N LEU A 268 -5.70 13.64 25.23
CA LEU A 268 -4.23 13.77 25.09
C LEU A 268 -3.85 15.23 24.79
N CYS A 269 -2.80 15.71 25.47
CA CYS A 269 -2.16 16.98 25.18
C CYS A 269 -0.64 16.80 25.18
N GLU A 270 0.03 17.14 24.07
CA GLU A 270 1.50 17.08 23.91
C GLU A 270 2.13 15.77 24.41
N GLY A 271 1.45 14.66 24.16
CA GLY A 271 1.88 13.31 24.57
C GLY A 271 1.53 12.92 26.01
N ASN A 272 0.97 13.83 26.81
CA ASN A 272 0.49 13.55 28.16
C ASN A 272 -1.00 13.21 28.16
N PRO A 273 -1.46 12.24 28.96
CA PRO A 273 -2.88 12.03 29.22
C PRO A 273 -3.40 13.11 30.19
N LEU A 274 -4.54 13.72 29.89
CA LEU A 274 -5.26 14.65 30.77
C LEU A 274 -6.49 14.01 31.40
N TYR A 275 -7.09 13.03 30.72
CA TYR A 275 -8.23 12.28 31.21
C TYR A 275 -8.24 10.90 30.58
N PHE A 276 -8.61 9.89 31.38
CA PHE A 276 -8.94 8.54 30.92
C PHE A 276 -10.08 8.00 31.79
N GLY A 277 -11.23 7.72 31.19
CA GLY A 277 -12.38 7.22 31.92
C GLY A 277 -13.64 7.19 31.04
N LYS A 278 -14.81 6.98 31.68
CA LYS A 278 -16.10 6.98 30.98
C LYS A 278 -16.38 8.36 30.36
N GLY A 279 -16.95 8.38 29.14
CA GLY A 279 -17.31 9.63 28.48
C GLY A 279 -18.34 10.46 29.26
N SER A 280 -19.27 9.79 29.96
CA SER A 280 -20.27 10.45 30.83
C SER A 280 -19.66 11.24 31.97
N ASP A 281 -18.54 10.76 32.52
CA ASP A 281 -17.96 11.28 33.76
C ASP A 281 -16.90 12.37 33.50
N ALA A 282 -16.55 12.61 32.24
CA ALA A 282 -15.48 13.54 31.86
C ALA A 282 -15.80 14.99 32.32
N MET A 283 -17.02 15.46 32.11
CA MET A 283 -17.41 16.82 32.48
C MET A 283 -17.40 17.03 34.01
N SER A 284 -17.91 16.06 34.77
CA SER A 284 -17.91 16.12 36.24
C SER A 284 -16.49 16.07 36.81
N TYR A 285 -15.59 15.29 36.20
CA TYR A 285 -14.18 15.25 36.59
C TYR A 285 -13.51 16.62 36.42
N PHE A 286 -13.62 17.26 35.26
CA PHE A 286 -13.00 18.57 35.05
C PHE A 286 -13.62 19.65 35.94
N SER A 287 -14.93 19.59 36.20
CA SER A 287 -15.59 20.45 37.16
C SER A 287 -15.03 20.28 38.58
N SER A 288 -14.74 19.03 39.02
CA SER A 288 -14.13 18.76 40.33
C SER A 288 -12.68 19.25 40.45
N VAL A 289 -11.98 19.38 39.33
CA VAL A 289 -10.61 19.95 39.25
C VAL A 289 -10.62 21.49 39.18
N GLY A 290 -11.81 22.10 39.08
CA GLY A 290 -11.97 23.56 39.04
C GLY A 290 -12.16 24.14 37.63
N PHE A 291 -12.36 23.28 36.62
CA PHE A 291 -12.61 23.71 35.25
C PHE A 291 -14.04 23.37 34.82
N SER A 292 -14.87 24.37 34.67
CA SER A 292 -16.23 24.22 34.15
C SER A 292 -16.48 25.18 32.97
N PRO A 293 -17.28 24.78 31.99
CA PRO A 293 -17.61 25.68 30.88
C PRO A 293 -18.44 26.86 31.36
N SER A 294 -18.05 28.09 31.01
CA SER A 294 -18.78 29.32 31.33
C SER A 294 -20.10 29.47 30.57
N VAL A 295 -20.20 28.80 29.40
CA VAL A 295 -21.36 28.79 28.52
C VAL A 295 -21.70 27.33 28.16
N ALA A 296 -22.98 27.05 27.89
CA ALA A 296 -23.40 25.73 27.41
C ALA A 296 -22.76 25.45 26.05
N MET A 297 -21.79 24.59 26.03
CA MET A 297 -21.02 24.19 24.84
C MET A 297 -20.94 22.68 24.67
N ASN A 298 -20.48 22.25 23.49
CA ASN A 298 -20.24 20.83 23.22
C ASN A 298 -19.14 20.27 24.14
N PRO A 299 -19.36 19.15 24.85
CA PRO A 299 -18.35 18.56 25.72
C PRO A 299 -16.98 18.33 25.05
N SER A 300 -16.97 17.92 23.79
CA SER A 300 -15.72 17.71 23.05
C SER A 300 -14.95 19.00 22.77
N ASP A 301 -15.67 20.11 22.50
CA ASP A 301 -15.04 21.41 22.24
C ASP A 301 -14.44 21.96 23.54
N PHE A 302 -15.16 21.85 24.66
CA PHE A 302 -14.65 22.19 25.99
C PHE A 302 -13.37 21.40 26.32
N LEU A 303 -13.37 20.08 26.12
CA LEU A 303 -12.20 19.25 26.40
C LEU A 303 -11.00 19.59 25.51
N LEU A 304 -11.25 19.99 24.26
CA LEU A 304 -10.20 20.42 23.33
C LEU A 304 -9.66 21.80 23.70
N ASP A 305 -10.49 22.73 24.15
CA ASP A 305 -10.07 24.04 24.64
C ASP A 305 -9.17 23.87 25.88
N LEU A 306 -9.58 23.06 26.85
CA LEU A 306 -8.74 22.72 28.00
C LEU A 306 -7.39 22.10 27.58
N ALA A 307 -7.40 21.18 26.62
CA ALA A 307 -6.18 20.57 26.12
C ALA A 307 -5.28 21.57 25.36
N ASN A 308 -5.83 22.68 24.86
CA ASN A 308 -5.08 23.82 24.30
C ASN A 308 -4.62 24.80 25.38
N GLY A 309 -5.11 24.67 26.64
CA GLY A 309 -4.82 25.58 27.74
C GLY A 309 -5.74 26.81 27.76
N ILE A 310 -6.91 26.72 27.08
CA ILE A 310 -7.91 27.78 27.05
C ILE A 310 -8.93 27.48 28.14
N THR A 311 -9.06 28.40 29.10
CA THR A 311 -10.08 28.39 30.15
C THR A 311 -11.12 29.47 29.80
N GLY A 312 -12.40 29.14 29.90
CA GLY A 312 -13.48 30.04 29.48
C GLY A 312 -13.69 31.32 30.34
N ASP A 313 -12.91 31.49 31.41
CA ASP A 313 -12.89 32.71 32.20
C ASP A 313 -11.83 33.68 31.65
N ASP A 314 -12.12 34.99 31.76
CA ASP A 314 -11.25 36.12 31.44
C ASP A 314 -9.93 36.13 32.28
N SER A 315 -9.62 35.05 32.98
CA SER A 315 -8.37 34.89 33.69
C SER A 315 -7.22 34.75 32.69
N GLN A 316 -6.28 35.69 32.72
CA GLN A 316 -5.03 35.72 31.95
C GLN A 316 -4.06 34.59 32.40
N ALA A 317 -4.56 33.39 32.62
CA ALA A 317 -3.71 32.25 32.97
C ALA A 317 -2.91 31.82 31.75
N ASP A 318 -1.59 31.72 31.90
CA ASP A 318 -0.71 31.22 30.84
C ASP A 318 -1.14 29.80 30.42
N PRO A 319 -1.40 29.54 29.13
CA PRO A 319 -1.79 28.23 28.61
C PRO A 319 -0.87 27.07 29.06
N SER A 320 0.42 27.35 29.30
CA SER A 320 1.38 26.33 29.78
C SER A 320 1.07 25.90 31.20
N THR A 321 0.72 26.85 32.09
CA THR A 321 0.38 26.59 33.49
C THR A 321 -0.91 25.78 33.61
N VAL A 322 -1.91 26.09 32.77
CA VAL A 322 -3.17 25.30 32.73
C VAL A 322 -2.89 23.86 32.32
N LYS A 323 -2.11 23.63 31.28
CA LYS A 323 -1.74 22.29 30.83
C LYS A 323 -1.00 21.50 31.90
N GLU A 324 -0.05 22.13 32.59
CA GLU A 324 0.71 21.49 33.68
C GLU A 324 -0.17 21.12 34.86
N SER A 325 -1.10 22.01 35.25
CA SER A 325 -2.06 21.73 36.34
C SER A 325 -2.97 20.53 36.00
N LEU A 326 -3.45 20.46 34.75
CA LEU A 326 -4.27 19.33 34.28
C LEU A 326 -3.50 18.01 34.25
N VAL A 327 -2.22 18.01 33.82
CA VAL A 327 -1.34 16.82 33.86
C VAL A 327 -1.10 16.40 35.31
N CYS A 328 -0.87 17.33 36.23
CA CYS A 328 -0.70 17.05 37.64
C CYS A 328 -1.99 16.46 38.24
N ALA A 329 -3.14 17.05 37.98
CA ALA A 329 -4.44 16.56 38.43
C ALA A 329 -4.72 15.12 37.92
N PHE A 330 -4.42 14.81 36.65
CA PHE A 330 -4.53 13.44 36.14
C PHE A 330 -3.66 12.45 36.93
N LYS A 331 -2.40 12.81 37.20
CA LYS A 331 -1.45 11.94 37.90
C LYS A 331 -1.90 11.68 39.35
N THR A 332 -2.43 12.70 40.02
CA THR A 332 -2.86 12.59 41.41
C THR A 332 -4.19 11.86 41.55
N ASN A 333 -5.19 12.19 40.74
CA ASN A 333 -6.57 11.75 40.94
C ASN A 333 -6.91 10.46 40.20
N LEU A 334 -6.42 10.27 38.97
CA LEU A 334 -6.85 9.19 38.09
C LEU A 334 -5.81 8.08 37.90
N LEU A 335 -4.51 8.43 37.84
CA LEU A 335 -3.46 7.45 37.48
C LEU A 335 -3.36 6.33 38.51
N GLU A 336 -3.48 6.63 39.82
CA GLU A 336 -3.34 5.62 40.89
C GLU A 336 -4.56 4.68 40.94
N SER A 337 -5.76 5.20 40.72
CA SER A 337 -6.99 4.37 40.63
C SER A 337 -6.93 3.45 39.39
N LEU A 338 -6.45 3.99 38.29
CA LEU A 338 -6.26 3.23 37.03
C LEU A 338 -5.21 2.12 37.18
N LYS A 339 -4.10 2.40 37.85
CA LYS A 339 -3.09 1.37 38.16
C LYS A 339 -3.64 0.26 39.03
N ARG A 340 -4.48 0.58 40.04
CA ARG A 340 -5.16 -0.43 40.87
C ARG A 340 -6.07 -1.31 40.03
N GLU A 341 -6.93 -0.73 39.20
CA GLU A 341 -7.79 -1.48 38.27
C GLU A 341 -6.96 -2.42 37.37
N LEU A 342 -5.78 -1.96 36.95
CA LEU A 342 -4.87 -2.75 36.10
C LEU A 342 -4.20 -3.91 36.87
N HIS A 343 -3.96 -3.78 38.18
CA HIS A 343 -3.36 -4.83 39.02
C HIS A 343 -4.38 -5.90 39.43
N GLU A 344 -5.59 -5.51 39.77
CA GLU A 344 -6.66 -6.44 40.16
C GLU A 344 -7.01 -7.44 39.05
N LEU A 345 -6.88 -7.03 37.80
CA LEU A 345 -7.16 -7.86 36.61
C LEU A 345 -6.04 -8.85 36.24
N ASN A 346 -4.86 -8.75 36.85
CA ASN A 346 -3.75 -9.67 36.53
C ASN A 346 -3.90 -11.05 37.20
N ASP A 347 -4.70 -11.17 38.26
CA ASP A 347 -4.80 -12.40 39.05
C ASP A 347 -5.90 -13.34 38.54
N ASP A 348 -7.00 -12.84 37.96
CA ASP A 348 -8.16 -13.65 37.61
C ASP A 348 -8.16 -14.17 36.15
N ASP A 349 -7.52 -13.49 35.18
CA ASP A 349 -7.65 -13.80 33.75
C ASP A 349 -6.60 -14.78 33.19
N VAL A 350 -5.56 -15.14 33.95
CA VAL A 350 -4.48 -16.01 33.46
C VAL A 350 -4.93 -17.47 33.33
N ALA A 351 -5.97 -17.86 34.07
CA ALA A 351 -6.39 -19.26 34.21
C ALA A 351 -7.26 -19.80 33.06
N SER A 352 -7.91 -18.96 32.25
CA SER A 352 -9.01 -19.43 31.36
C SER A 352 -8.77 -19.43 29.87
N SER A 353 -7.62 -18.95 29.34
CA SER A 353 -7.40 -18.87 27.89
C SER A 353 -6.24 -19.72 27.39
N GLY A 354 -6.42 -21.05 27.44
CA GLY A 354 -5.62 -22.01 26.66
C GLY A 354 -5.79 -21.75 25.15
N LEU A 355 -5.10 -20.76 24.62
CA LEU A 355 -5.15 -20.43 23.20
C LEU A 355 -4.18 -21.31 22.43
N ASP A 356 -4.73 -22.17 21.59
CA ASP A 356 -4.00 -22.97 20.62
C ASP A 356 -3.15 -22.09 19.69
N HIS A 357 -1.88 -21.90 20.02
CA HIS A 357 -0.90 -21.13 19.25
C HIS A 357 -0.65 -21.70 17.84
N LYS A 358 -1.06 -22.94 17.57
CA LYS A 358 -0.80 -23.61 16.28
C LYS A 358 -1.64 -23.10 15.11
N GLN A 359 -2.88 -22.66 15.36
CA GLN A 359 -3.78 -22.20 14.27
C GLN A 359 -3.45 -20.81 13.72
N PHE A 360 -2.77 -19.95 14.49
CA PHE A 360 -2.47 -18.59 14.07
C PHE A 360 -1.18 -18.41 13.25
N LYS A 361 -0.32 -19.43 13.18
CA LYS A 361 0.95 -19.35 12.45
C LYS A 361 0.82 -19.39 10.93
N GLN A 362 -0.28 -19.91 10.40
CA GLN A 362 -0.44 -20.13 8.96
C GLN A 362 -1.08 -18.93 8.25
N TRP A 363 -0.71 -18.73 6.98
CA TRP A 363 -1.40 -17.80 6.08
C TRP A 363 -2.80 -18.34 5.78
N ALA A 364 -3.78 -17.44 5.62
CA ALA A 364 -5.17 -17.82 5.35
C ALA A 364 -5.32 -18.70 4.10
N ILE A 365 -4.50 -18.43 3.06
CA ILE A 365 -4.49 -19.17 1.80
C ILE A 365 -3.05 -19.48 1.34
N PRO A 366 -2.82 -20.56 0.56
CA PRO A 366 -1.50 -20.94 0.04
C PRO A 366 -0.98 -19.93 -0.99
N TRP A 367 0.33 -19.99 -1.29
CA TRP A 367 1.02 -19.04 -2.16
C TRP A 367 0.41 -18.95 -3.58
N TRP A 368 0.07 -20.08 -4.18
CA TRP A 368 -0.50 -20.12 -5.53
C TRP A 368 -1.89 -19.50 -5.64
N GLU A 369 -2.72 -19.65 -4.61
CA GLU A 369 -4.02 -18.99 -4.54
C GLU A 369 -3.84 -17.47 -4.37
N GLN A 370 -2.89 -17.03 -3.51
CA GLN A 370 -2.54 -15.61 -3.39
C GLN A 370 -2.10 -15.04 -4.73
N PHE A 371 -1.19 -15.72 -5.43
CA PHE A 371 -0.70 -15.34 -6.75
C PHE A 371 -1.85 -15.21 -7.75
N SER A 372 -2.73 -16.21 -7.85
CA SER A 372 -3.84 -16.22 -8.81
C SER A 372 -4.83 -15.07 -8.55
N VAL A 373 -5.19 -14.81 -7.28
CA VAL A 373 -6.11 -13.72 -6.90
C VAL A 373 -5.47 -12.36 -7.18
N LEU A 374 -4.19 -12.19 -6.82
CA LEU A 374 -3.46 -10.95 -7.06
C LEU A 374 -3.25 -10.68 -8.55
N LEU A 375 -2.98 -11.71 -9.34
CA LEU A 375 -2.85 -11.60 -10.80
C LEU A 375 -4.18 -11.15 -11.43
N LYS A 376 -5.31 -11.79 -11.06
CA LYS A 376 -6.64 -11.41 -11.56
C LYS A 376 -7.00 -9.97 -11.18
N ARG A 377 -6.73 -9.57 -9.91
CA ARG A 377 -6.91 -8.20 -9.45
C ARG A 377 -6.06 -7.22 -10.24
N GLY A 378 -4.78 -7.53 -10.42
CA GLY A 378 -3.83 -6.71 -11.16
C GLY A 378 -4.21 -6.53 -12.63
N LEU A 379 -4.57 -7.59 -13.32
CA LEU A 379 -5.02 -7.54 -14.72
C LEU A 379 -6.27 -6.67 -14.88
N LYS A 380 -7.24 -6.80 -13.95
CA LYS A 380 -8.46 -6.00 -14.00
C LYS A 380 -8.21 -4.52 -13.76
N GLN A 381 -7.38 -4.19 -12.78
CA GLN A 381 -6.99 -2.82 -12.46
C GLN A 381 -6.26 -2.17 -13.64
N ARG A 382 -5.34 -2.89 -14.26
CA ARG A 382 -4.46 -2.37 -15.32
C ARG A 382 -5.06 -2.34 -16.71
N LYS A 383 -6.18 -3.03 -16.94
CA LYS A 383 -6.86 -2.97 -18.22
C LYS A 383 -7.06 -1.52 -18.69
N TYR A 384 -7.27 -0.59 -17.78
CA TYR A 384 -7.44 0.83 -18.07
C TYR A 384 -6.13 1.63 -18.11
N GLU A 385 -5.08 1.20 -17.44
CA GLU A 385 -3.78 1.89 -17.36
C GLU A 385 -2.82 1.43 -18.46
N SER A 386 -2.74 0.13 -18.71
CA SER A 386 -1.79 -0.49 -19.63
C SER A 386 -2.17 -0.30 -21.09
N PHE A 387 -3.47 -0.38 -21.41
CA PHE A 387 -4.00 -0.08 -22.75
C PHE A 387 -4.37 1.41 -22.91
N SER A 388 -3.64 2.30 -22.27
CA SER A 388 -3.78 3.72 -22.53
C SER A 388 -3.52 3.97 -24.02
N GLY A 389 -4.53 4.50 -24.74
CA GLY A 389 -4.44 4.80 -26.17
C GLY A 389 -3.23 5.67 -26.52
N LEU A 390 -2.78 6.51 -25.57
CA LEU A 390 -1.57 7.32 -25.71
C LEU A 390 -0.29 6.48 -25.83
N LYS A 391 -0.11 5.43 -25.01
CA LYS A 391 1.08 4.56 -25.09
C LYS A 391 1.11 3.76 -26.38
N VAL A 392 -0.02 3.18 -26.75
CA VAL A 392 -0.15 2.44 -28.01
C VAL A 392 0.07 3.39 -29.18
N GLY A 393 -0.56 4.57 -29.18
CA GLY A 393 -0.38 5.60 -30.19
C GLY A 393 1.06 6.09 -30.31
N GLN A 394 1.74 6.30 -29.19
CA GLN A 394 3.17 6.67 -29.16
C GLN A 394 4.05 5.62 -29.85
N VAL A 395 3.89 4.34 -29.47
CA VAL A 395 4.70 3.25 -30.05
C VAL A 395 4.40 3.08 -31.54
N LEU A 396 3.14 3.15 -31.96
CA LEU A 396 2.76 3.08 -33.38
C LEU A 396 3.30 4.27 -34.17
N ALA A 397 3.18 5.48 -33.66
CA ALA A 397 3.72 6.68 -34.31
C ALA A 397 5.24 6.60 -34.49
N VAL A 398 5.97 6.18 -33.42
CA VAL A 398 7.42 5.99 -33.52
C VAL A 398 7.78 4.85 -34.49
N ALA A 399 7.03 3.74 -34.49
CA ALA A 399 7.26 2.62 -35.39
C ALA A 399 7.09 3.03 -36.88
N LEU A 400 5.99 3.75 -37.19
CA LEU A 400 5.72 4.24 -38.53
C LEU A 400 6.74 5.29 -38.97
N LEU A 401 7.07 6.25 -38.11
CA LEU A 401 8.08 7.26 -38.37
C LEU A 401 9.45 6.62 -38.66
N THR A 402 9.86 5.70 -37.77
CA THR A 402 11.13 4.97 -37.94
C THR A 402 11.11 4.15 -39.22
N GLY A 403 10.03 3.41 -39.51
CA GLY A 403 9.89 2.65 -40.74
C GLY A 403 9.92 3.51 -42.00
N ALA A 404 9.34 4.71 -41.96
CA ALA A 404 9.34 5.66 -43.08
C ALA A 404 10.72 6.30 -43.27
N LEU A 405 11.43 6.70 -42.23
CA LEU A 405 12.78 7.28 -42.32
C LEU A 405 13.80 6.32 -42.92
N TRP A 406 13.69 5.02 -42.58
CA TRP A 406 14.58 3.98 -43.13
C TRP A 406 13.92 3.14 -44.24
N TRP A 407 13.00 3.74 -45.00
CA TRP A 407 12.24 3.03 -46.04
C TRP A 407 13.13 2.34 -47.05
N LYS A 408 13.14 1.00 -47.03
CA LYS A 408 13.94 0.14 -47.95
C LYS A 408 15.39 0.62 -48.17
N SER A 409 16.01 1.15 -47.11
CA SER A 409 17.39 1.61 -47.19
C SER A 409 18.33 0.45 -47.46
N SER A 410 19.09 0.57 -48.57
CA SER A 410 20.13 -0.41 -48.94
C SER A 410 21.50 -0.08 -48.31
N ASP A 411 21.63 1.11 -47.71
CA ASP A 411 22.88 1.53 -47.09
C ASP A 411 23.11 0.79 -45.77
N LEU A 412 24.29 0.26 -45.65
CA LEU A 412 24.75 -0.46 -44.50
C LEU A 412 24.74 0.39 -43.22
N GLN A 413 25.17 1.64 -43.35
CA GLN A 413 25.29 2.55 -42.23
C GLN A 413 23.92 2.93 -41.67
N ASP A 414 22.93 3.11 -42.53
CA ASP A 414 21.56 3.38 -42.14
C ASP A 414 20.94 2.20 -41.39
N GLN A 415 21.11 0.98 -41.90
CA GLN A 415 20.58 -0.22 -41.21
C GLN A 415 21.21 -0.44 -39.85
N VAL A 416 22.51 -0.19 -39.70
CA VAL A 416 23.24 -0.20 -38.43
C VAL A 416 22.65 0.85 -37.48
N GLY A 417 22.36 2.06 -37.97
CA GLY A 417 21.69 3.13 -37.22
C GLY A 417 20.30 2.75 -36.74
N LEU A 418 19.49 2.08 -37.56
CA LEU A 418 18.17 1.57 -37.19
C LEU A 418 18.23 0.55 -36.05
N LEU A 419 19.17 -0.41 -36.16
CA LEU A 419 19.33 -1.43 -35.13
C LEU A 419 19.79 -0.83 -33.80
N PHE A 420 20.68 0.16 -33.86
CA PHE A 420 21.10 0.91 -32.66
C PHE A 420 19.96 1.72 -32.08
N PHE A 421 19.17 2.43 -32.88
CA PHE A 421 17.98 3.16 -32.46
C PHE A 421 16.98 2.22 -31.77
N SER A 422 16.68 1.06 -32.38
CA SER A 422 15.74 0.07 -31.85
C SER A 422 16.21 -0.48 -30.50
N SER A 423 17.51 -0.81 -30.37
CA SER A 423 18.12 -1.24 -29.13
C SER A 423 18.02 -0.18 -28.03
N SER A 424 18.29 1.07 -28.38
CA SER A 424 18.22 2.20 -27.43
C SER A 424 16.79 2.50 -26.99
N PHE A 425 15.86 2.59 -27.94
CA PHE A 425 14.45 2.88 -27.67
C PHE A 425 13.85 1.84 -26.73
N TRP A 426 14.06 0.53 -27.02
CA TRP A 426 13.57 -0.56 -26.19
C TRP A 426 14.41 -0.82 -24.93
N GLY A 427 15.53 -0.17 -24.77
CA GLY A 427 16.25 -0.06 -23.52
C GLY A 427 15.65 0.97 -22.57
N PHE A 428 15.41 2.19 -23.07
CA PHE A 428 14.89 3.30 -22.28
C PHE A 428 13.41 3.15 -21.92
N PHE A 429 12.56 2.81 -22.88
CA PHE A 429 11.12 2.82 -22.72
C PHE A 429 10.61 1.92 -21.56
N PRO A 430 10.92 0.61 -21.49
CA PRO A 430 10.46 -0.25 -20.41
C PRO A 430 11.11 0.07 -19.07
N LEU A 431 12.36 0.54 -19.05
CA LEU A 431 13.04 0.93 -17.82
C LEU A 431 12.31 2.07 -17.11
N PHE A 432 12.01 3.17 -17.85
CA PHE A 432 11.32 4.30 -17.24
C PHE A 432 9.89 3.97 -16.81
N GLN A 433 9.18 3.14 -17.55
CA GLN A 433 7.86 2.67 -17.12
C GLN A 433 7.94 1.86 -15.82
N ALA A 434 8.92 0.98 -15.70
CA ALA A 434 9.09 0.12 -14.54
C ALA A 434 9.55 0.87 -13.28
N ILE A 435 10.33 1.94 -13.41
CA ILE A 435 10.78 2.77 -12.28
C ILE A 435 9.60 3.30 -11.46
N PHE A 436 8.49 3.68 -12.11
CA PHE A 436 7.34 4.26 -11.41
C PHE A 436 6.45 3.24 -10.69
N THR A 437 6.63 1.96 -10.95
CA THR A 437 5.74 0.89 -10.43
C THR A 437 5.69 0.86 -8.90
N PHE A 438 6.83 0.67 -8.24
CA PHE A 438 6.85 0.57 -6.78
C PHE A 438 6.59 1.88 -6.05
N PRO A 439 7.15 3.04 -6.47
CA PRO A 439 6.79 4.31 -5.87
C PRO A 439 5.29 4.63 -5.91
N ALA A 440 4.61 4.34 -7.02
CA ALA A 440 3.17 4.57 -7.15
C ALA A 440 2.33 3.64 -6.25
N GLU A 441 2.73 2.38 -6.09
CA GLU A 441 2.02 1.39 -5.29
C GLU A 441 2.46 1.34 -3.82
N LYS A 442 3.45 2.14 -3.41
CA LYS A 442 4.06 2.13 -2.06
C LYS A 442 3.04 2.19 -0.93
N MET A 443 2.10 3.12 -1.00
CA MET A 443 1.10 3.34 0.04
C MET A 443 0.16 2.13 0.16
N MET A 444 -0.34 1.61 -0.96
CA MET A 444 -1.19 0.44 -1.01
C MET A 444 -0.47 -0.82 -0.51
N LEU A 445 0.74 -1.04 -0.99
CA LEU A 445 1.58 -2.17 -0.57
C LEU A 445 1.86 -2.12 0.93
N HIS A 446 2.15 -0.93 1.48
CA HIS A 446 2.37 -0.74 2.91
C HIS A 446 1.11 -1.08 3.72
N LYS A 447 -0.07 -0.59 3.31
CA LYS A 447 -1.37 -0.89 3.93
C LYS A 447 -1.64 -2.40 3.93
N GLU A 448 -1.58 -3.06 2.77
CA GLU A 448 -1.91 -4.48 2.63
C GLU A 448 -0.90 -5.39 3.35
N ARG A 449 0.39 -5.07 3.31
CA ARG A 449 1.42 -5.79 4.08
C ARG A 449 1.29 -5.58 5.59
N SER A 450 0.97 -4.38 6.02
CA SER A 450 0.75 -4.09 7.44
C SER A 450 -0.46 -4.84 7.99
N SER A 451 -1.46 -5.15 7.17
CA SER A 451 -2.60 -6.01 7.51
C SER A 451 -2.32 -7.51 7.31
N GLY A 452 -1.15 -7.89 6.78
CA GLY A 452 -0.76 -9.28 6.58
C GLY A 452 -1.63 -10.05 5.58
N MET A 453 -2.08 -9.39 4.49
CA MET A 453 -3.01 -9.98 3.52
C MET A 453 -2.37 -11.09 2.68
N TYR A 454 -1.09 -10.93 2.26
CA TYR A 454 -0.39 -11.84 1.37
C TYR A 454 1.13 -11.78 1.56
N LYS A 455 1.83 -12.75 0.97
CA LYS A 455 3.30 -12.78 0.92
C LYS A 455 3.82 -11.80 -0.15
N LEU A 456 4.92 -11.12 0.15
CA LEU A 456 5.55 -10.18 -0.79
C LEU A 456 5.94 -10.86 -2.11
N SER A 457 6.42 -12.11 -2.05
CA SER A 457 6.80 -12.88 -3.24
C SER A 457 5.62 -13.17 -4.18
N SER A 458 4.42 -13.47 -3.63
CA SER A 458 3.23 -13.69 -4.46
C SER A 458 2.76 -12.40 -5.13
N PHE A 459 2.87 -11.26 -4.43
CA PHE A 459 2.57 -9.95 -5.00
C PHE A 459 3.56 -9.58 -6.11
N PHE A 460 4.87 -9.71 -5.86
CA PHE A 460 5.90 -9.41 -6.84
C PHE A 460 5.74 -10.24 -8.12
N MET A 461 5.55 -11.56 -7.98
CA MET A 461 5.34 -12.45 -9.13
C MET A 461 4.05 -12.12 -9.89
N ALA A 462 2.95 -11.86 -9.18
CA ALA A 462 1.68 -11.49 -9.81
C ALA A 462 1.80 -10.15 -10.56
N ARG A 463 2.58 -9.21 -10.00
CA ARG A 463 2.86 -7.93 -10.62
C ARG A 463 3.67 -8.10 -11.90
N THR A 464 4.80 -8.79 -11.83
CA THR A 464 5.69 -9.03 -12.96
C THR A 464 4.99 -9.79 -14.09
N VAL A 465 4.32 -10.90 -13.78
CA VAL A 465 3.60 -11.69 -14.79
C VAL A 465 2.42 -10.92 -15.40
N GLY A 466 1.76 -10.07 -14.61
CA GLY A 466 0.66 -9.24 -15.12
C GLY A 466 1.09 -8.14 -16.09
N ASP A 467 2.34 -7.68 -16.03
CA ASP A 467 2.87 -6.68 -16.95
C ASP A 467 3.39 -7.30 -18.27
N LEU A 468 3.84 -8.58 -18.22
CA LEU A 468 4.44 -9.26 -19.39
C LEU A 468 3.65 -9.16 -20.69
N PRO A 469 2.32 -9.35 -20.77
CA PRO A 469 1.61 -9.29 -22.04
C PRO A 469 1.79 -7.96 -22.77
N MET A 470 1.75 -6.86 -22.04
CA MET A 470 1.93 -5.52 -22.64
C MET A 470 3.37 -5.24 -23.02
N GLU A 471 4.31 -5.63 -22.18
CA GLU A 471 5.74 -5.47 -22.40
C GLU A 471 6.25 -6.29 -23.58
N LEU A 472 5.56 -7.37 -23.96
CA LEU A 472 5.92 -8.21 -25.10
C LEU A 472 5.18 -7.83 -26.39
N VAL A 473 3.91 -7.41 -26.31
CA VAL A 473 3.10 -7.07 -27.50
C VAL A 473 3.60 -5.81 -28.20
N LEU A 474 3.86 -4.74 -27.46
CA LEU A 474 4.27 -3.45 -28.06
C LEU A 474 5.61 -3.54 -28.81
N PRO A 475 6.70 -4.15 -28.26
CA PRO A 475 7.93 -4.37 -29.02
C PRO A 475 7.72 -5.25 -30.25
N THR A 476 6.88 -6.28 -30.12
CA THR A 476 6.58 -7.18 -31.25
C THR A 476 5.93 -6.41 -32.41
N VAL A 477 4.92 -5.58 -32.13
CA VAL A 477 4.27 -4.74 -33.15
C VAL A 477 5.25 -3.74 -33.76
N PHE A 478 6.08 -3.09 -32.92
CA PHE A 478 7.11 -2.17 -33.40
C PHE A 478 8.09 -2.86 -34.37
N ILE A 479 8.61 -4.03 -33.98
CA ILE A 479 9.56 -4.77 -34.83
C ILE A 479 8.90 -5.24 -36.11
N ILE A 480 7.67 -5.73 -36.10
CA ILE A 480 6.94 -6.12 -37.31
C ILE A 480 6.89 -4.95 -38.29
N ILE A 481 6.50 -3.76 -37.84
CA ILE A 481 6.37 -2.59 -38.70
C ILE A 481 7.74 -2.14 -39.25
N THR A 482 8.70 -1.91 -38.36
CA THR A 482 10.02 -1.36 -38.72
C THR A 482 10.85 -2.33 -39.53
N TYR A 483 10.81 -3.63 -39.24
CA TYR A 483 11.59 -4.66 -39.95
C TYR A 483 11.23 -4.76 -41.42
N TRP A 484 9.93 -4.80 -41.72
CA TRP A 484 9.44 -4.92 -43.09
C TRP A 484 9.53 -3.61 -43.86
N MET A 485 9.25 -2.46 -43.23
CA MET A 485 9.37 -1.16 -43.90
C MET A 485 10.81 -0.80 -44.25
N ALA A 486 11.74 -1.10 -43.34
CA ALA A 486 13.16 -0.82 -43.57
C ALA A 486 13.85 -1.79 -44.56
N GLY A 487 13.18 -2.88 -44.94
CA GLY A 487 13.74 -3.87 -45.85
C GLY A 487 14.92 -4.65 -45.30
N LEU A 488 14.90 -4.95 -43.99
CA LEU A 488 15.88 -5.82 -43.37
C LEU A 488 15.78 -7.25 -43.93
N LYS A 489 16.74 -8.09 -43.64
CA LYS A 489 16.86 -9.43 -44.26
C LYS A 489 15.61 -10.29 -44.02
N SER A 490 14.86 -10.59 -45.08
CA SER A 490 13.54 -11.24 -45.07
C SER A 490 13.55 -12.75 -44.76
N THR A 491 14.53 -13.26 -43.99
CA THR A 491 14.59 -14.65 -43.57
C THR A 491 13.91 -14.81 -42.21
N ALA A 492 13.01 -15.79 -42.09
CA ALA A 492 12.27 -16.02 -40.85
C ALA A 492 13.19 -16.18 -39.63
N LEU A 493 14.31 -16.91 -39.78
CA LEU A 493 15.28 -17.09 -38.69
C LEU A 493 15.86 -15.75 -38.20
N ASN A 494 16.20 -14.84 -39.11
CA ASN A 494 16.78 -13.52 -38.76
C ASN A 494 15.74 -12.64 -38.10
N PHE A 495 14.50 -12.65 -38.56
CA PHE A 495 13.39 -11.93 -37.96
C PHE A 495 13.13 -12.40 -36.52
N PHE A 496 12.93 -13.70 -36.30
CA PHE A 496 12.69 -14.25 -34.94
C PHE A 496 13.91 -14.08 -34.03
N SER A 497 15.13 -14.13 -34.54
CA SER A 497 16.33 -13.82 -33.78
C SER A 497 16.35 -12.36 -33.33
N ALA A 498 16.10 -11.41 -34.21
CA ALA A 498 16.03 -9.98 -33.89
C ALA A 498 14.89 -9.68 -32.89
N LEU A 499 13.72 -10.27 -33.09
CA LEU A 499 12.59 -10.16 -32.16
C LEU A 499 12.95 -10.69 -30.78
N SER A 500 13.56 -11.88 -30.68
CA SER A 500 13.96 -12.49 -29.40
C SER A 500 14.97 -11.61 -28.65
N VAL A 501 15.92 -11.01 -29.36
CA VAL A 501 16.92 -10.11 -28.76
C VAL A 501 16.24 -8.85 -28.18
N ILE A 502 15.31 -8.24 -28.91
CA ILE A 502 14.58 -7.06 -28.40
C ILE A 502 13.70 -7.44 -27.21
N LEU A 503 12.96 -8.54 -27.27
CA LEU A 503 12.13 -8.99 -26.15
C LEU A 503 12.97 -9.26 -24.91
N LEU A 504 14.14 -9.87 -25.05
CA LEU A 504 15.07 -10.08 -23.94
C LEU A 504 15.59 -8.76 -23.37
N CYS A 505 15.94 -7.80 -24.25
CA CYS A 505 16.34 -6.45 -23.84
C CYS A 505 15.25 -5.78 -22.98
N VAL A 506 14.00 -5.83 -23.43
CA VAL A 506 12.85 -5.27 -22.73
C VAL A 506 12.72 -5.88 -21.33
N LEU A 507 12.76 -7.21 -21.21
CA LEU A 507 12.65 -7.90 -19.92
C LEU A 507 13.79 -7.54 -18.96
N VAL A 508 15.02 -7.43 -19.46
CA VAL A 508 16.17 -7.07 -18.61
C VAL A 508 16.09 -5.60 -18.17
N CYS A 509 15.73 -4.69 -19.08
CA CYS A 509 15.57 -3.27 -18.76
C CYS A 509 14.38 -3.02 -17.81
N GLN A 510 13.27 -3.75 -17.97
CA GLN A 510 12.15 -3.74 -17.03
C GLN A 510 12.60 -4.21 -15.63
N GLY A 511 13.35 -5.32 -15.56
CA GLY A 511 13.90 -5.81 -14.29
C GLY A 511 14.81 -4.79 -13.61
N LEU A 512 15.66 -4.11 -14.37
CA LEU A 512 16.53 -3.02 -13.87
C LEU A 512 15.69 -1.83 -13.37
N GLY A 513 14.65 -1.42 -14.12
CA GLY A 513 13.74 -0.34 -13.73
C GLY A 513 13.00 -0.65 -12.43
N LEU A 514 12.48 -1.87 -12.28
CA LEU A 514 11.85 -2.35 -11.04
C LEU A 514 12.84 -2.32 -9.86
N ALA A 515 14.09 -2.73 -10.07
CA ALA A 515 15.12 -2.71 -9.03
C ALA A 515 15.45 -1.26 -8.59
N ILE A 516 15.62 -0.33 -9.53
CA ILE A 516 15.86 1.09 -9.25
C ILE A 516 14.66 1.69 -8.50
N GLY A 517 13.43 1.45 -8.97
CA GLY A 517 12.20 1.93 -8.32
C GLY A 517 11.98 1.38 -6.92
N ALA A 518 12.38 0.14 -6.66
CA ALA A 518 12.32 -0.47 -5.34
C ALA A 518 13.39 0.07 -4.37
N PHE A 519 14.59 0.36 -4.88
CA PHE A 519 15.70 0.88 -4.08
C PHE A 519 15.53 2.37 -3.80
N VAL A 520 15.20 3.16 -4.83
CA VAL A 520 15.01 4.61 -4.74
C VAL A 520 13.52 4.91 -4.84
N MET A 521 12.85 5.00 -3.67
CA MET A 521 11.40 5.22 -3.58
C MET A 521 10.94 6.63 -3.94
N ASP A 522 11.87 7.57 -4.15
CA ASP A 522 11.57 8.90 -4.67
C ASP A 522 11.64 8.91 -6.20
N GLN A 523 10.54 9.27 -6.86
CA GLN A 523 10.40 9.22 -8.31
C GLN A 523 11.44 10.07 -9.05
N LYS A 524 11.72 11.29 -8.55
CA LYS A 524 12.69 12.21 -9.18
C LYS A 524 14.10 11.65 -9.14
N SER A 525 14.52 11.17 -7.97
CA SER A 525 15.85 10.59 -7.79
C SER A 525 16.01 9.28 -8.57
N ALA A 526 14.96 8.45 -8.62
CA ALA A 526 14.97 7.18 -9.35
C ALA A 526 15.09 7.39 -10.87
N THR A 527 14.35 8.37 -11.44
CA THR A 527 14.46 8.71 -12.87
C THR A 527 15.82 9.29 -13.22
N THR A 528 16.37 10.16 -12.37
CA THR A 528 17.73 10.71 -12.57
C THR A 528 18.77 9.59 -12.57
N LEU A 529 18.71 8.67 -11.59
CA LEU A 529 19.63 7.53 -11.53
C LEU A 529 19.48 6.63 -12.75
N GLY A 530 18.24 6.32 -13.16
CA GLY A 530 17.94 5.53 -14.34
C GLY A 530 18.49 6.17 -15.62
N SER A 531 18.34 7.50 -15.76
CA SER A 531 18.89 8.26 -16.91
C SER A 531 20.42 8.16 -16.98
N VAL A 532 21.11 8.34 -15.86
CA VAL A 532 22.58 8.27 -15.81
C VAL A 532 23.06 6.86 -16.18
N ILE A 533 22.44 5.81 -15.64
CA ILE A 533 22.79 4.43 -15.96
C ILE A 533 22.58 4.15 -17.45
N MET A 534 21.42 4.51 -18.00
CA MET A 534 21.09 4.23 -19.40
C MET A 534 21.93 5.03 -20.37
N LEU A 535 22.23 6.31 -20.08
CA LEU A 535 23.16 7.10 -20.89
C LEU A 535 24.57 6.50 -20.88
N SER A 536 25.03 6.03 -19.71
CA SER A 536 26.32 5.33 -19.60
C SER A 536 26.35 4.06 -20.47
N PHE A 537 25.25 3.28 -20.48
CA PHE A 537 25.12 2.09 -21.31
C PHE A 537 25.02 2.44 -22.81
N LEU A 538 24.36 3.53 -23.16
CA LEU A 538 24.26 4.03 -24.53
C LEU A 538 25.62 4.41 -25.08
N LEU A 539 26.40 5.21 -24.33
CA LEU A 539 27.74 5.64 -24.72
C LEU A 539 28.72 4.46 -24.81
N ALA A 540 28.64 3.52 -23.88
CA ALA A 540 29.45 2.31 -23.88
C ALA A 540 28.95 1.24 -24.87
N GLY A 541 27.82 1.45 -25.54
CA GLY A 541 27.16 0.49 -26.44
C GLY A 541 27.94 0.14 -27.71
N GLY A 542 29.03 0.86 -28.02
CA GLY A 542 29.94 0.56 -29.13
C GLY A 542 29.54 1.17 -30.50
N PHE A 543 28.44 1.96 -30.53
CA PHE A 543 28.06 2.75 -31.72
C PHE A 543 28.83 4.08 -31.78
N TYR A 544 28.80 4.87 -30.69
CA TYR A 544 29.46 6.17 -30.63
C TYR A 544 30.96 6.04 -30.39
N VAL A 545 31.40 5.20 -29.47
CA VAL A 545 32.80 5.05 -29.07
C VAL A 545 33.30 3.65 -29.37
N ARG A 546 34.20 3.54 -30.37
CA ARG A 546 34.79 2.24 -30.76
C ARG A 546 35.90 1.80 -29.81
N HIS A 547 36.70 2.72 -29.31
CA HIS A 547 37.82 2.47 -28.37
C HIS A 547 37.57 3.13 -27.03
N VAL A 548 37.08 2.34 -26.07
CA VAL A 548 36.90 2.81 -24.70
C VAL A 548 38.22 2.63 -23.93
N PRO A 549 38.73 3.68 -23.23
CA PRO A 549 39.95 3.59 -22.43
C PRO A 549 39.91 2.44 -21.41
N ASN A 550 41.08 1.83 -21.15
CA ASN A 550 41.17 0.63 -20.32
C ASN A 550 40.64 0.81 -18.88
N PHE A 551 40.82 2.00 -18.29
CA PHE A 551 40.37 2.29 -16.91
C PHE A 551 38.84 2.29 -16.75
N ILE A 552 38.07 2.52 -17.83
CA ILE A 552 36.61 2.56 -17.82
C ILE A 552 35.99 1.43 -18.65
N SER A 553 36.81 0.56 -19.26
CA SER A 553 36.35 -0.49 -20.19
C SER A 553 35.41 -1.53 -19.54
N TRP A 554 35.41 -1.63 -18.21
CA TRP A 554 34.51 -2.49 -17.45
C TRP A 554 33.01 -2.18 -17.69
N ILE A 555 32.65 -0.92 -18.02
CA ILE A 555 31.27 -0.51 -18.32
C ILE A 555 30.72 -1.31 -19.52
N LYS A 556 31.54 -1.67 -20.50
CA LYS A 556 31.13 -2.47 -21.64
C LYS A 556 30.53 -3.82 -21.24
N TYR A 557 31.08 -4.43 -20.20
CA TYR A 557 30.65 -5.76 -19.74
C TYR A 557 29.33 -5.72 -18.96
N ILE A 558 28.94 -4.55 -18.46
CA ILE A 558 27.68 -4.36 -17.72
C ILE A 558 26.60 -3.76 -18.65
N SER A 559 27.01 -3.13 -19.78
CA SER A 559 26.09 -2.44 -20.66
C SER A 559 25.14 -3.39 -21.39
N ILE A 560 23.84 -3.34 -21.03
CA ILE A 560 22.76 -4.04 -21.73
C ILE A 560 22.71 -3.64 -23.20
N GLY A 561 22.84 -2.35 -23.49
CA GLY A 561 22.81 -1.79 -24.85
C GLY A 561 23.89 -2.38 -25.75
N GLN A 562 25.09 -2.64 -25.22
CA GLN A 562 26.18 -3.26 -26.01
C GLN A 562 25.85 -4.68 -26.45
N TYR A 563 25.32 -5.50 -25.55
CA TYR A 563 24.96 -6.88 -25.91
C TYR A 563 23.78 -6.93 -26.88
N THR A 564 22.74 -6.13 -26.61
CA THR A 564 21.58 -6.06 -27.49
C THR A 564 21.96 -5.60 -28.90
N TYR A 565 22.73 -4.53 -29.00
CA TYR A 565 23.18 -4.00 -30.31
C TYR A 565 24.03 -5.01 -31.08
N LYS A 566 24.99 -5.67 -30.42
CA LYS A 566 25.82 -6.70 -31.08
C LYS A 566 25.00 -7.89 -31.55
N LEU A 567 24.10 -8.42 -30.72
CA LEU A 567 23.22 -9.53 -31.08
C LEU A 567 22.28 -9.16 -32.25
N LEU A 568 21.79 -7.92 -32.31
CA LEU A 568 21.00 -7.43 -33.41
C LEU A 568 21.82 -7.36 -34.72
N LEU A 569 23.06 -6.88 -34.65
CA LEU A 569 23.97 -6.90 -35.80
C LEU A 569 24.24 -8.32 -36.29
N GLU A 570 24.51 -9.26 -35.38
CA GLU A 570 24.71 -10.67 -35.72
C GLU A 570 23.46 -11.30 -36.32
N SER A 571 22.26 -10.94 -35.86
CA SER A 571 21.00 -11.43 -36.42
C SER A 571 20.82 -11.07 -37.90
N GLN A 572 21.42 -9.95 -38.37
CA GLN A 572 21.38 -9.49 -39.75
C GLN A 572 22.59 -9.97 -40.57
N SER A 573 23.65 -10.46 -39.94
CA SER A 573 24.93 -10.78 -40.60
C SER A 573 25.11 -12.25 -40.87
N THR A 574 24.86 -12.67 -42.10
CA THR A 574 25.60 -13.81 -42.68
C THR A 574 26.75 -13.35 -43.60
N ARG A 575 26.77 -12.07 -43.97
CA ARG A 575 27.84 -11.46 -44.77
C ARG A 575 28.65 -10.36 -44.06
N TRP A 576 28.06 -9.68 -43.07
CA TRP A 576 28.62 -8.50 -42.40
C TRP A 576 29.55 -8.82 -41.22
N GLY A 577 29.36 -9.92 -40.56
CA GLY A 577 30.17 -10.33 -39.40
C GLY A 577 31.65 -10.52 -39.72
N ARG A 578 32.01 -10.73 -40.98
CA ARG A 578 33.42 -10.85 -41.36
C ARG A 578 34.15 -9.50 -41.50
N HIS A 579 33.46 -8.41 -41.82
CA HIS A 579 34.11 -7.11 -42.02
C HIS A 579 34.15 -6.19 -40.78
N ILE A 580 33.22 -6.36 -39.86
CA ILE A 580 33.14 -5.54 -38.61
C ILE A 580 33.73 -6.26 -37.39
N LEU A 581 33.76 -7.59 -37.39
CA LEU A 581 34.18 -8.40 -36.24
C LEU A 581 35.59 -9.00 -36.31
N VAL A 582 36.28 -8.85 -37.46
CA VAL A 582 37.62 -9.43 -37.61
C VAL A 582 38.70 -8.37 -37.41
N ARG A 583 39.04 -8.09 -36.15
CA ARG A 583 40.44 -8.07 -35.71
C ARG A 583 40.57 -8.99 -34.49
N PRO A 584 41.41 -10.02 -34.58
CA PRO A 584 41.59 -10.99 -33.50
C PRO A 584 42.45 -10.37 -32.39
N GLY A 585 41.93 -10.35 -31.19
CA GLY A 585 42.71 -10.02 -30.02
C GLY A 585 42.01 -9.21 -28.99
N GLN A 586 40.92 -9.70 -28.42
CA GLN A 586 40.52 -9.48 -27.00
C GLN A 586 39.11 -9.99 -26.72
N GLY A 587 39.01 -11.09 -25.99
CA GLY A 587 37.97 -11.30 -25.00
C GLY A 587 36.59 -11.79 -25.46
N PHE A 588 36.47 -12.94 -26.12
CA PHE A 588 35.19 -13.66 -26.29
C PHE A 588 35.21 -15.01 -25.60
N VAL A 589 35.02 -15.05 -24.30
CA VAL A 589 34.88 -16.32 -23.56
C VAL A 589 33.49 -16.93 -23.75
N TRP A 590 32.42 -16.13 -23.80
CA TRP A 590 31.06 -16.64 -23.94
C TRP A 590 30.66 -17.05 -25.36
N LEU A 591 31.18 -16.40 -26.39
CA LEU A 591 30.91 -16.80 -27.79
C LEU A 591 31.61 -18.12 -28.16
N ARG A 592 32.75 -18.42 -27.52
CA ARG A 592 33.38 -19.75 -27.66
C ARG A 592 32.56 -20.88 -27.08
N ILE A 593 31.75 -20.63 -26.06
CA ILE A 593 30.86 -21.63 -25.46
C ILE A 593 29.68 -21.92 -26.41
N ILE A 594 29.06 -20.90 -26.99
CA ILE A 594 27.93 -21.07 -27.93
C ILE A 594 28.41 -21.71 -29.25
N LEU A 595 29.57 -21.34 -29.76
CA LEU A 595 30.14 -21.93 -30.99
C LEU A 595 30.69 -23.36 -30.75
N ARG A 596 31.11 -23.72 -29.53
CA ARG A 596 31.48 -25.13 -29.20
C ARG A 596 30.25 -26.04 -29.12
N LEU A 597 29.11 -25.52 -28.63
CA LEU A 597 27.86 -26.28 -28.60
C LEU A 597 27.28 -26.51 -30.02
N ARG A 598 27.62 -25.66 -31.00
CA ARG A 598 27.19 -25.82 -32.40
C ARG A 598 28.08 -26.73 -33.25
N LYS A 599 29.24 -27.14 -32.73
CA LYS A 599 30.16 -28.09 -33.39
C LYS A 599 30.03 -29.53 -32.87
N GLN A 600 29.16 -29.75 -31.88
CA GLN A 600 28.92 -31.08 -31.30
C GLN A 600 27.47 -31.58 -31.53
N GLY A 601 26.67 -30.91 -32.40
CA GLY A 601 25.37 -31.41 -32.85
C GLY A 601 25.22 -31.34 -34.37
#